data_b05a8597a2005f014071f618f3a35608
#
_entry.id   b05a8597a2005f014071f618f3a35608
#
_cell.length_a   1.000
_cell.length_b   1.000
_cell.length_c   1.000
_cell.angle_alpha   90.00
_cell.angle_beta   90.00
_cell.angle_gamma   90.00
#
_symmetry.space_group_name_H-M   'P 1'
#
loop_
_entity.id
_entity.type
_entity.pdbx_description
1 polymer ?
#
loop_
_entity_poly.entity_id
_entity_poly.type
_entity_poly.pdbx_seq_one_letter_code
_entity_poly.pdbx_strand_id
1 'polypeptide(L)'
;MGRVVEILPHPGGELIWLAMVDIGTDRQLQIVWGGVPVVAKGNLVPVALPGTWLPATKNKPSPYKMRRRRYRGEISEGMLCSCAELGWDASATDRVALLDESAGLQVGESLEDRFVDWRRIVKNAPSPLAAEADPIDLGLDNRPKVPQLTY
;
A
#
# COMPACT_ATOMS: atom_id res chain seq x y z
N MET A 1 3.40 -11.01 -0.68
CA MET A 1 2.02 -10.51 -0.71
C MET A 1 1.11 -11.30 0.20
N GLY A 2 -0.03 -10.73 0.53
CA GLY A 2 -0.98 -11.37 1.41
C GLY A 2 -2.43 -11.17 0.97
N ARG A 3 -3.31 -11.97 1.55
CA ARG A 3 -4.76 -11.85 1.37
C ARG A 3 -5.36 -11.28 2.66
N VAL A 4 -6.18 -10.27 2.51
CA VAL A 4 -6.89 -9.69 3.65
C VAL A 4 -8.00 -10.65 4.08
N VAL A 5 -7.92 -11.12 5.32
CA VAL A 5 -8.88 -12.06 5.88
C VAL A 5 -10.00 -11.32 6.60
N GLU A 6 -9.65 -10.24 7.30
CA GLU A 6 -10.62 -9.48 8.08
C GLU A 6 -10.14 -8.03 8.22
N ILE A 7 -11.09 -7.11 8.29
CA ILE A 7 -10.83 -5.70 8.52
C ILE A 7 -11.71 -5.23 9.67
N LEU A 8 -11.09 -4.59 10.66
CA LEU A 8 -11.76 -4.04 11.81
C LEU A 8 -11.36 -2.58 11.99
N PRO A 9 -12.27 -1.73 12.48
CA PRO A 9 -11.87 -0.38 12.86
C PRO A 9 -10.92 -0.43 14.05
N HIS A 10 -9.94 0.47 14.07
CA HIS A 10 -9.03 0.58 15.19
C HIS A 10 -9.78 1.18 16.39
N PRO A 11 -9.69 0.60 17.58
CA PRO A 11 -10.43 1.10 18.73
C PRO A 11 -9.97 2.48 19.21
N GLY A 12 -8.76 2.89 18.87
CA GLY A 12 -8.16 4.13 19.33
C GLY A 12 -8.21 5.30 18.35
N GLY A 13 -8.89 5.20 17.22
CA GLY A 13 -8.93 6.32 16.26
C GLY A 13 -9.94 6.16 15.15
N GLU A 14 -10.25 7.31 14.51
CA GLU A 14 -11.07 7.35 13.32
C GLU A 14 -10.19 7.18 12.09
N LEU A 15 -10.73 6.56 11.04
CA LEU A 15 -10.02 6.31 9.78
C LEU A 15 -8.69 5.55 9.98
N ILE A 16 -8.64 4.74 11.01
CA ILE A 16 -7.54 3.82 11.27
C ILE A 16 -8.13 2.43 11.36
N TRP A 17 -7.50 1.48 10.72
CA TRP A 17 -8.02 0.14 10.52
C TRP A 17 -7.01 -0.91 10.92
N LEU A 18 -7.53 -2.06 11.34
CA LEU A 18 -6.73 -3.26 11.58
C LEU A 18 -7.08 -4.27 10.50
N ALA A 19 -6.08 -4.74 9.77
CA ALA A 19 -6.24 -5.83 8.82
C ALA A 19 -5.58 -7.08 9.35
N MET A 20 -6.31 -8.18 9.33
CA MET A 20 -5.72 -9.49 9.51
C MET A 20 -5.38 -10.05 8.15
N VAL A 21 -4.11 -10.38 7.94
CA VAL A 21 -3.57 -10.70 6.62
C VAL A 21 -2.90 -12.07 6.64
N ASP A 22 -3.34 -12.93 5.74
CA ASP A 22 -2.71 -14.23 5.50
C ASP A 22 -1.57 -14.04 4.50
N ILE A 23 -0.36 -14.38 4.91
CA ILE A 23 0.83 -14.29 4.07
C ILE A 23 1.38 -15.68 3.70
N GLY A 24 0.57 -16.71 3.86
CA GLY A 24 0.98 -18.09 3.53
C GLY A 24 1.72 -18.82 4.64
N THR A 25 1.73 -18.26 5.85
CA THR A 25 2.30 -18.89 7.05
C THR A 25 1.19 -19.36 7.97
N ASP A 26 1.54 -20.07 9.03
CA ASP A 26 0.59 -20.60 10.00
C ASP A 26 -0.14 -19.50 10.77
N ARG A 27 0.42 -18.31 10.84
CA ARG A 27 -0.10 -17.21 11.62
C ARG A 27 -0.44 -16.03 10.73
N GLN A 28 -1.63 -15.48 10.90
CA GLN A 28 -2.01 -14.22 10.26
C GLN A 28 -1.29 -13.05 10.92
N LEU A 29 -1.02 -12.02 10.14
CA LEU A 29 -0.40 -10.79 10.64
C LEU A 29 -1.48 -9.73 10.86
N GLN A 30 -1.34 -8.99 11.95
CA GLN A 30 -2.12 -7.79 12.17
C GLN A 30 -1.35 -6.60 11.60
N ILE A 31 -2.00 -5.85 10.72
CA ILE A 31 -1.41 -4.66 10.10
C ILE A 31 -2.34 -3.48 10.33
N VAL A 32 -1.80 -2.40 10.85
CA VAL A 32 -2.53 -1.14 11.04
C VAL A 32 -2.29 -0.25 9.84
N TRP A 33 -3.36 0.30 9.26
CA TRP A 33 -3.20 1.34 8.24
C TRP A 33 -4.25 2.43 8.44
N GLY A 34 -3.94 3.62 7.90
CA GLY A 34 -4.83 4.77 8.02
C GLY A 34 -5.33 5.25 6.66
N GLY A 35 -6.41 6.01 6.69
CA GLY A 35 -6.95 6.66 5.53
C GLY A 35 -8.30 6.12 5.09
N VAL A 36 -8.66 6.44 3.85
CA VAL A 36 -9.91 5.98 3.25
C VAL A 36 -9.82 4.47 3.02
N PRO A 37 -10.82 3.70 3.45
CA PRO A 37 -10.78 2.25 3.28
C PRO A 37 -10.98 1.86 1.82
N VAL A 38 -9.87 1.59 1.13
CA VAL A 38 -9.90 1.04 -0.23
C VAL A 38 -9.68 -0.46 -0.22
N VAL A 39 -9.28 -1.01 0.91
CA VAL A 39 -8.99 -2.43 1.09
C VAL A 39 -10.21 -3.10 1.67
N ALA A 40 -10.57 -4.25 1.12
CA ALA A 40 -11.70 -5.05 1.59
C ALA A 40 -11.26 -6.49 1.86
N LYS A 41 -12.06 -7.19 2.63
CA LYS A 41 -11.87 -8.62 2.86
C LYS A 41 -11.78 -9.36 1.52
N GLY A 42 -10.80 -10.22 1.39
CA GLY A 42 -10.54 -10.99 0.19
C GLY A 42 -9.54 -10.37 -0.77
N ASN A 43 -9.20 -9.10 -0.61
CA ASN A 43 -8.23 -8.45 -1.49
C ASN A 43 -6.85 -9.06 -1.32
N LEU A 44 -6.12 -9.16 -2.43
CA LEU A 44 -4.69 -9.43 -2.43
C LEU A 44 -3.94 -8.10 -2.37
N VAL A 45 -2.99 -7.99 -1.48
CA VAL A 45 -2.26 -6.75 -1.23
C VAL A 45 -0.77 -7.00 -1.09
N PRO A 46 0.07 -6.04 -1.48
CA PRO A 46 1.50 -6.12 -1.16
C PRO A 46 1.70 -5.85 0.32
N VAL A 47 2.55 -6.64 0.94
CA VAL A 47 2.87 -6.51 2.35
C VAL A 47 4.38 -6.37 2.51
N ALA A 48 4.81 -5.29 3.17
CA ALA A 48 6.19 -5.14 3.59
C ALA A 48 6.33 -5.73 4.98
N LEU A 49 7.11 -6.79 5.10
CA LEU A 49 7.39 -7.44 6.38
C LEU A 49 8.50 -6.70 7.13
N PRO A 50 8.58 -6.82 8.46
CA PRO A 50 9.71 -6.27 9.21
C PRO A 50 11.02 -6.77 8.64
N GLY A 51 11.98 -5.86 8.47
CA GLY A 51 13.25 -6.18 7.84
C GLY A 51 13.33 -5.88 6.35
N THR A 52 12.21 -5.61 5.71
CA THR A 52 12.19 -5.24 4.29
C THR A 52 12.66 -3.79 4.11
N TRP A 53 13.55 -3.57 3.15
CA TRP A 53 13.93 -2.24 2.73
C TRP A 53 12.99 -1.72 1.66
N LEU A 54 12.51 -0.51 1.86
CA LEU A 54 11.61 0.17 0.93
C LEU A 54 12.29 1.41 0.36
N PRO A 55 12.01 1.75 -0.90
CA PRO A 55 12.63 2.90 -1.55
C PRO A 55 12.13 4.22 -0.96
N ALA A 56 12.87 5.28 -1.21
CA ALA A 56 12.43 6.64 -0.90
C ALA A 56 11.15 6.99 -1.68
N THR A 57 10.30 7.78 -1.05
CA THR A 57 9.09 8.32 -1.67
C THR A 57 9.03 9.82 -1.43
N LYS A 58 8.00 10.47 -1.95
CA LYS A 58 7.79 11.91 -1.69
C LYS A 58 7.63 12.21 -0.21
N ASN A 59 7.01 11.28 0.53
CA ASN A 59 6.75 11.46 1.95
C ASN A 59 7.90 10.99 2.83
N LYS A 60 8.77 10.16 2.28
CA LYS A 60 9.96 9.64 2.98
C LYS A 60 11.15 9.77 2.04
N PRO A 61 11.95 10.82 2.18
CA PRO A 61 13.00 11.14 1.21
C PRO A 61 14.19 10.19 1.21
N SER A 62 14.26 9.26 2.15
CA SER A 62 15.34 8.27 2.21
C SER A 62 14.76 6.86 2.24
N PRO A 63 15.45 5.87 1.65
CA PRO A 63 15.05 4.47 1.84
C PRO A 63 14.98 4.13 3.32
N TYR A 64 14.07 3.25 3.67
CA TYR A 64 13.87 2.89 5.07
C TYR A 64 13.59 1.40 5.21
N LYS A 65 13.89 0.90 6.40
CA LYS A 65 13.66 -0.49 6.74
C LYS A 65 12.35 -0.61 7.50
N MET A 66 11.49 -1.50 7.03
CA MET A 66 10.22 -1.74 7.70
C MET A 66 10.45 -2.38 9.06
N ARG A 67 9.71 -1.90 10.06
CA ARG A 67 9.79 -2.39 11.43
C ARG A 67 8.40 -2.64 11.99
N ARG A 68 8.31 -3.61 12.88
CA ARG A 68 7.14 -3.80 13.71
C ARG A 68 6.95 -2.56 14.58
N ARG A 69 5.72 -2.04 14.62
CA ARG A 69 5.42 -0.81 15.37
C ARG A 69 4.11 -0.94 16.13
N ARG A 70 3.97 -0.11 17.16
CA ARG A 70 2.72 0.03 17.89
C ARG A 70 2.07 1.35 17.53
N TYR A 71 0.78 1.30 17.15
CA TYR A 71 0.00 2.49 16.84
C TYR A 71 -1.20 2.55 17.78
N ARG A 72 -1.17 3.49 18.72
CA ARG A 72 -2.24 3.68 19.71
C ARG A 72 -2.64 2.37 20.40
N GLY A 73 -1.65 1.62 20.84
CA GLY A 73 -1.85 0.37 21.56
C GLY A 73 -1.94 -0.89 20.72
N GLU A 74 -2.14 -0.77 19.41
CA GLU A 74 -2.24 -1.91 18.51
C GLU A 74 -0.94 -2.12 17.72
N ILE A 75 -0.50 -3.36 17.64
CA ILE A 75 0.76 -3.70 16.98
C ILE A 75 0.52 -3.93 15.49
N SER A 76 1.33 -3.26 14.66
CA SER A 76 1.39 -3.52 13.23
C SER A 76 2.64 -4.34 12.92
N GLU A 77 2.43 -5.51 12.35
CA GLU A 77 3.49 -6.46 12.04
C GLU A 77 3.98 -6.36 10.61
N GLY A 78 3.68 -5.26 9.95
CA GLY A 78 4.04 -5.00 8.59
C GLY A 78 3.35 -3.76 8.07
N MET A 79 3.39 -3.57 6.74
CA MET A 79 2.73 -2.44 6.09
C MET A 79 2.08 -2.88 4.80
N LEU A 80 0.84 -2.45 4.59
CA LEU A 80 0.18 -2.55 3.29
C LEU A 80 0.73 -1.45 2.40
N CYS A 81 1.25 -1.82 1.24
CA CYS A 81 2.00 -0.89 0.41
C CYS A 81 1.17 -0.31 -0.74
N SER A 82 1.39 0.98 -1.01
CA SER A 82 0.96 1.62 -2.25
C SER A 82 1.96 1.30 -3.36
N CYS A 83 1.58 1.61 -4.60
CA CYS A 83 2.52 1.48 -5.73
C CYS A 83 3.75 2.38 -5.54
N ALA A 84 3.59 3.56 -4.95
CA ALA A 84 4.71 4.45 -4.68
C ALA A 84 5.68 3.87 -3.67
N GLU A 85 5.16 3.26 -2.61
CA GLU A 85 6.00 2.65 -1.58
C GLU A 85 6.78 1.45 -2.10
N LEU A 86 6.27 0.79 -3.12
CA LEU A 86 6.97 -0.30 -3.79
C LEU A 86 7.97 0.19 -4.85
N GLY A 87 7.98 1.48 -5.14
CA GLY A 87 8.81 2.03 -6.20
C GLY A 87 8.26 1.81 -7.60
N TRP A 88 6.99 1.39 -7.73
CA TRP A 88 6.37 1.09 -9.03
C TRP A 88 5.83 2.33 -9.72
N ASP A 89 5.23 3.25 -8.97
CA ASP A 89 4.71 4.50 -9.50
C ASP A 89 4.78 5.58 -8.43
N ALA A 90 5.65 6.55 -8.63
CA ALA A 90 5.91 7.60 -7.66
C ALA A 90 4.69 8.49 -7.37
N SER A 91 3.71 8.53 -8.26
CA SER A 91 2.52 9.36 -8.07
C SER A 91 1.41 8.67 -7.27
N ALA A 92 1.45 7.36 -7.14
CA ALA A 92 0.38 6.58 -6.50
C ALA A 92 0.67 6.39 -5.01
N THR A 93 0.60 7.47 -4.23
CA THR A 93 0.98 7.49 -2.82
C THR A 93 -0.18 7.30 -1.85
N ASP A 94 -1.40 7.48 -2.28
CA ASP A 94 -2.56 7.61 -1.41
C ASP A 94 -3.36 6.34 -1.18
N ARG A 95 -3.05 5.28 -1.89
CA ARG A 95 -3.83 4.04 -1.85
C ARG A 95 -2.97 2.80 -1.80
N VAL A 96 -3.40 1.86 -0.99
CA VAL A 96 -2.83 0.51 -1.03
C VAL A 96 -3.06 -0.07 -2.43
N ALA A 97 -2.02 -0.68 -3.00
CA ALA A 97 -2.14 -1.36 -4.28
C ALA A 97 -3.01 -2.61 -4.11
N LEU A 98 -4.01 -2.78 -4.96
CA LEU A 98 -4.84 -3.98 -4.97
C LEU A 98 -4.36 -4.88 -6.10
N LEU A 99 -4.00 -6.10 -5.77
CA LEU A 99 -3.44 -7.04 -6.73
C LEU A 99 -4.56 -7.84 -7.41
N ASP A 100 -4.37 -8.12 -8.68
CA ASP A 100 -5.34 -8.84 -9.49
C ASP A 100 -5.19 -10.35 -9.27
N GLU A 101 -6.24 -10.98 -8.76
CA GLU A 101 -6.23 -12.42 -8.52
C GLU A 101 -6.09 -13.23 -9.80
N SER A 102 -6.56 -12.69 -10.93
CA SER A 102 -6.46 -13.38 -12.23
C SER A 102 -5.05 -13.37 -12.80
N ALA A 103 -4.12 -12.65 -12.19
CA ALA A 103 -2.74 -12.58 -12.64
C ALA A 103 -1.90 -13.81 -12.23
N GLY A 104 -2.49 -14.81 -11.61
CA GLY A 104 -1.79 -16.02 -11.22
C GLY A 104 -0.90 -15.88 -9.98
N LEU A 105 -1.13 -14.85 -9.18
CA LEU A 105 -0.36 -14.61 -7.97
C LEU A 105 -0.81 -15.52 -6.83
N GLN A 106 0.14 -15.90 -6.00
CA GLN A 106 -0.13 -16.75 -4.83
C GLN A 106 0.22 -16.03 -3.53
N VAL A 107 -0.60 -16.25 -2.51
CA VAL A 107 -0.35 -15.73 -1.17
C VAL A 107 1.02 -16.20 -0.69
N GLY A 108 1.81 -15.28 -0.15
CA GLY A 108 3.17 -15.55 0.28
C GLY A 108 4.23 -15.34 -0.80
N GLU A 109 3.82 -15.13 -2.05
CA GLU A 109 4.78 -14.88 -3.14
C GLU A 109 5.50 -13.56 -2.94
N SER A 110 6.80 -13.54 -3.28
CA SER A 110 7.58 -12.30 -3.27
C SER A 110 7.22 -11.44 -4.48
N LEU A 111 7.15 -10.13 -4.25
CA LEU A 111 6.89 -9.16 -5.32
C LEU A 111 8.15 -8.42 -5.76
N GLU A 112 9.33 -8.83 -5.28
CA GLU A 112 10.58 -8.12 -5.56
C GLU A 112 10.89 -8.02 -7.06
N ASP A 113 10.54 -9.06 -7.82
CA ASP A 113 10.82 -9.13 -9.25
C ASP A 113 9.71 -8.55 -10.13
N ARG A 114 8.71 -7.92 -9.54
CA ARG A 114 7.54 -7.44 -10.28
C ARG A 114 7.63 -5.99 -10.73
N PHE A 115 8.76 -5.35 -10.58
CA PHE A 115 8.96 -3.98 -11.03
C PHE A 115 8.69 -3.80 -12.52
N VAL A 116 9.04 -4.80 -13.33
CA VAL A 116 8.89 -4.69 -14.80
C VAL A 116 7.44 -4.82 -15.25
N ASP A 117 6.66 -5.68 -14.59
CA ASP A 117 5.31 -6.02 -15.02
C ASP A 117 4.22 -5.64 -14.02
N TRP A 118 4.52 -4.76 -13.09
CA TRP A 118 3.59 -4.43 -12.00
C TRP A 118 2.21 -3.97 -12.47
N ARG A 119 2.14 -3.26 -13.61
CA ARG A 119 0.85 -2.78 -14.13
C ARG A 119 -0.08 -3.93 -14.51
N ARG A 120 0.45 -5.08 -14.81
CA ARG A 120 -0.34 -6.26 -15.14
C ARG A 120 -0.95 -6.92 -13.91
N ILE A 121 -0.35 -6.72 -12.74
CA ILE A 121 -0.78 -7.39 -11.51
C ILE A 121 -1.55 -6.48 -10.56
N VAL A 122 -1.57 -5.16 -10.79
CA VAL A 122 -2.28 -4.20 -9.95
C VAL A 122 -3.58 -3.80 -10.63
N LYS A 123 -4.72 -4.12 -10.03
CA LYS A 123 -6.02 -3.82 -10.63
C LYS A 123 -6.48 -2.38 -10.41
N ASN A 124 -5.94 -1.68 -9.42
CA ASN A 124 -6.25 -0.27 -9.18
C ASN A 124 -5.09 0.66 -9.55
N ALA A 125 -4.26 0.25 -10.52
CA ALA A 125 -3.16 1.06 -11.01
C ALA A 125 -3.67 2.36 -11.64
N PRO A 126 -2.92 3.48 -11.46
CA PRO A 126 -3.27 4.72 -12.13
C PRO A 126 -3.22 4.54 -13.65
N SER A 127 -4.12 5.20 -14.36
CA SER A 127 -4.11 5.18 -15.82
C SER A 127 -2.86 5.87 -16.34
N PRO A 128 -2.16 5.30 -17.34
CA PRO A 128 -1.06 5.99 -18.00
C PRO A 128 -1.47 7.32 -18.62
N LEU A 129 -2.70 7.41 -19.12
CA LEU A 129 -3.23 8.66 -19.70
C LEU A 129 -3.42 9.72 -18.62
N ALA A 130 -3.84 9.35 -17.44
CA ALA A 130 -3.97 10.31 -16.34
C ALA A 130 -2.61 10.85 -15.92
N ALA A 131 -1.59 10.02 -15.88
CA ALA A 131 -0.23 10.44 -15.57
C ALA A 131 0.34 11.38 -16.63
N GLU A 132 0.04 11.15 -17.90
CA GLU A 132 0.47 12.02 -19.02
C GLU A 132 -0.30 13.34 -19.03
N ALA A 133 -1.53 13.35 -18.55
CA ALA A 133 -2.32 14.58 -18.49
C ALA A 133 -1.86 15.51 -17.37
N ASP A 134 -1.27 15.00 -16.32
CA ASP A 134 -0.80 15.80 -15.18
C ASP A 134 0.14 16.94 -15.59
N PRO A 135 1.14 16.74 -16.47
CA PRO A 135 2.00 17.83 -16.90
C PRO A 135 1.25 18.96 -17.61
N ILE A 136 0.18 18.64 -18.30
CA ILE A 136 -0.65 19.63 -18.99
C ILE A 136 -1.42 20.44 -17.96
N ASP A 137 -1.94 19.80 -16.96
CA ASP A 137 -2.70 20.44 -15.89
C ASP A 137 -1.82 21.30 -15.00
N LEU A 138 -0.55 20.96 -14.88
CA LEU A 138 0.37 21.66 -13.99
C LEU A 138 0.49 23.14 -14.30
N GLY A 139 0.43 23.52 -15.55
CA GLY A 139 0.48 24.92 -15.96
C GLY A 139 -0.76 25.70 -15.58
N LEU A 140 -1.84 25.03 -15.33
CA LEU A 140 -3.14 25.61 -15.03
C LEU A 140 -3.55 25.32 -13.59
N ASP A 141 -2.76 24.57 -12.89
CA ASP A 141 -3.13 24.06 -11.60
C ASP A 141 -2.81 25.04 -10.48
N ASN A 142 -3.78 25.90 -10.23
CA ASN A 142 -3.78 26.75 -9.06
C ASN A 142 -4.56 26.15 -7.89
N ARG A 143 -4.90 24.87 -7.99
CA ARG A 143 -5.61 24.20 -6.93
C ARG A 143 -4.73 24.16 -5.68
N PRO A 144 -5.29 24.46 -4.52
CA PRO A 144 -4.54 24.29 -3.29
C PRO A 144 -4.12 22.82 -3.21
N LYS A 145 -2.85 22.61 -3.00
CA LYS A 145 -2.35 21.26 -2.78
C LYS A 145 -3.03 20.70 -1.56
N VAL A 146 -3.74 19.61 -1.74
CA VAL A 146 -4.29 18.88 -0.61
C VAL A 146 -3.14 18.54 0.32
N PRO A 147 -3.24 18.89 1.62
CA PRO A 147 -2.20 18.49 2.56
C PRO A 147 -2.01 17.00 2.45
N GLN A 148 -0.76 16.60 2.22
CA GLN A 148 -0.43 15.20 2.22
C GLN A 148 -0.78 14.63 3.59
N LEU A 149 -1.72 13.71 3.62
CA LEU A 149 -1.99 13.00 4.86
C LEU A 149 -0.76 12.18 5.20
N THR A 150 -0.08 12.60 6.22
CA THR A 150 1.02 11.82 6.77
C THR A 150 0.42 10.68 7.56
N TYR A 151 0.64 9.50 7.10
CA TYR A 151 0.23 8.31 7.81
C TYR A 151 1.18 7.98 8.93
#